data_93148d9b6d4dd1b83c53d02ac98832df
#
_entry.id   93148d9b6d4dd1b83c53d02ac98832df
#
_cell.length_a   1.000
_cell.length_b   1.000
_cell.length_c   1.000
_cell.angle_alpha   90.00
_cell.angle_beta   90.00
_cell.angle_gamma   90.00
#
_symmetry.space_group_name_H-M   'P 1'
#
loop_
_entity.id
_entity.type
_entity.pdbx_description
1 polymer ?
#
loop_
_entity_poly.entity_id
_entity_poly.type
_entity_poly.pdbx_seq_one_letter_code
_entity_poly.pdbx_strand_id
1 'polypeptide(L)'
;ELALLPLFAFSSWLTMRAYGHNFVEHLVIQTYLAAQRICAGIFFLPLSLLGIAAAMLGSSVLSMAYLAGFLFTFTQIYSTRSPVPVLARSALAIALFFSMLMVVALLGAMLLYRLKVIQP
;
A
#
# COMPACT_ATOMS: atom_id res chain seq x y z
N GLU A 1 5.41 -0.05 8.42
CA GLU A 1 4.45 0.47 7.43
C GLU A 1 4.84 1.87 6.94
N LEU A 2 5.19 2.82 7.83
CA LEU A 2 5.52 4.20 7.45
C LEU A 2 6.68 4.31 6.44
N ALA A 3 7.67 3.42 6.51
CA ALA A 3 8.80 3.38 5.58
C ALA A 3 8.39 3.03 4.14
N LEU A 4 7.23 2.40 3.94
CA LEU A 4 6.71 2.03 2.63
C LEU A 4 5.84 3.13 1.99
N LEU A 5 5.45 4.15 2.76
CA LEU A 5 4.61 5.25 2.27
C LEU A 5 5.21 5.97 1.05
N PRO A 6 6.50 6.34 1.03
CA PRO A 6 7.07 7.00 -0.14
C PRO A 6 7.03 6.12 -1.40
N LEU A 7 7.23 4.80 -1.23
CA LEU A 7 7.19 3.85 -2.34
C LEU A 7 5.77 3.72 -2.91
N PHE A 8 4.77 3.67 -2.01
CA PHE A 8 3.36 3.60 -2.41
C PHE A 8 2.87 4.91 -3.03
N ALA A 9 3.29 6.05 -2.47
CA ALA A 9 3.02 7.37 -3.04
C ALA A 9 3.65 7.53 -4.43
N PHE A 10 4.87 7.03 -4.62
CA PHE A 10 5.56 7.07 -5.90
C PHE A 10 4.86 6.22 -6.97
N SER A 11 4.46 4.98 -6.62
CA SER A 11 3.73 4.10 -7.55
C SER A 11 2.38 4.69 -7.97
N SER A 12 1.62 5.24 -7.02
CA SER A 12 0.33 5.89 -7.29
C SER A 12 0.49 7.19 -8.09
N TRP A 13 1.50 8.01 -7.78
CA TRP A 13 1.80 9.21 -8.56
C TRP A 13 2.19 8.86 -10.00
N LEU A 14 3.06 7.87 -10.20
CA LEU A 14 3.52 7.48 -11.53
C LEU A 14 2.36 7.06 -12.45
N THR A 15 1.39 6.34 -11.91
CA THR A 15 0.21 5.87 -12.67
C THR A 15 -0.84 6.96 -12.87
N MET A 16 -0.95 7.91 -11.93
CA MET A 16 -1.98 8.95 -11.92
C MET A 16 -1.48 10.33 -12.34
N ARG A 17 -0.18 10.50 -12.62
CA ARG A 17 0.40 11.83 -12.94
C ARG A 17 -0.28 12.55 -14.10
N ALA A 18 -0.86 11.80 -15.03
CA ALA A 18 -1.60 12.37 -16.16
C ALA A 18 -2.89 13.10 -15.74
N TYR A 19 -3.33 12.95 -14.49
CA TYR A 19 -4.51 13.63 -13.94
C TYR A 19 -4.18 14.95 -13.23
N GLY A 20 -2.91 15.36 -13.18
CA GLY A 20 -2.48 16.70 -12.74
C GLY A 20 -2.03 16.80 -11.29
N HIS A 21 -2.12 15.73 -10.49
CA HIS A 21 -1.64 15.76 -9.11
C HIS A 21 -0.12 15.53 -9.03
N ASN A 22 0.53 16.22 -8.08
CA ASN A 22 1.95 16.10 -7.84
C ASN A 22 2.28 14.98 -6.84
N PHE A 23 3.56 14.64 -6.71
CA PHE A 23 4.01 13.58 -5.79
C PHE A 23 3.64 13.84 -4.32
N VAL A 24 3.72 15.11 -3.89
CA VAL A 24 3.42 15.50 -2.49
C VAL A 24 1.94 15.25 -2.17
N GLU A 25 1.03 15.55 -3.10
CA GLU A 25 -0.39 15.26 -2.94
C GLU A 25 -0.64 13.76 -2.80
N HIS A 26 0.01 12.93 -3.62
CA HIS A 26 -0.05 11.49 -3.48
C HIS A 26 0.53 11.00 -2.14
N LEU A 27 1.60 11.61 -1.66
CA LEU A 27 2.18 11.29 -0.35
C LEU A 27 1.18 11.61 0.78
N VAL A 28 0.50 12.75 0.72
CA VAL A 28 -0.54 13.14 1.70
C VAL A 28 -1.71 12.14 1.67
N ILE A 29 -2.19 11.78 0.48
CA ILE A 29 -3.28 10.78 0.32
C ILE A 29 -2.86 9.45 0.95
N GLN A 30 -1.66 8.96 0.65
CA GLN A 30 -1.18 7.69 1.18
C GLN A 30 -0.97 7.73 2.70
N THR A 31 -0.51 8.85 3.24
CA THR A 31 -0.37 9.04 4.69
C THR A 31 -1.74 8.97 5.38
N TYR A 32 -2.76 9.60 4.80
CA TYR A 32 -4.12 9.57 5.31
C TYR A 32 -4.70 8.14 5.29
N LEU A 33 -4.53 7.42 4.18
CA LEU A 33 -4.98 6.03 4.05
C LEU A 33 -4.25 5.09 5.03
N ALA A 34 -2.95 5.30 5.23
CA ALA A 34 -2.18 4.52 6.20
C ALA A 34 -2.63 4.81 7.64
N ALA A 35 -2.91 6.07 7.98
CA ALA A 35 -3.46 6.44 9.28
C ALA A 35 -4.81 5.77 9.54
N GLN A 36 -5.71 5.77 8.56
CA GLN A 36 -6.99 5.06 8.66
C GLN A 36 -6.80 3.56 8.89
N ARG A 37 -5.84 2.93 8.20
CA ARG A 37 -5.52 1.52 8.37
C ARG A 37 -5.00 1.22 9.77
N ILE A 38 -4.11 2.07 10.31
CA ILE A 38 -3.58 1.92 11.66
C ILE A 38 -4.71 2.05 12.69
N CYS A 39 -5.57 3.06 12.56
CA CYS A 39 -6.72 3.24 13.44
C CYS A 39 -7.67 2.03 13.39
N ALA A 40 -8.00 1.56 12.19
CA ALA A 40 -8.83 0.35 12.02
C ALA A 40 -8.15 -0.88 12.64
N GLY A 41 -6.83 -1.02 12.49
CA GLY A 41 -6.04 -2.10 13.08
C GLY A 41 -6.17 -2.19 14.60
N ILE A 42 -6.27 -1.04 15.28
CA ILE A 42 -6.47 -0.98 16.74
C ILE A 42 -7.78 -1.65 17.14
N PHE A 43 -8.86 -1.47 16.36
CA PHE A 43 -10.15 -2.14 16.62
C PHE A 43 -10.10 -3.66 16.42
N PHE A 44 -9.17 -4.15 15.58
CA PHE A 44 -9.01 -5.58 15.33
C PHE A 44 -8.02 -6.26 16.30
N LEU A 45 -7.26 -5.47 17.10
CA LEU A 45 -6.33 -6.03 18.10
C LEU A 45 -6.98 -7.04 19.06
N PRO A 46 -8.20 -6.82 19.60
CA PRO A 46 -8.82 -7.79 20.50
C PRO A 46 -9.08 -9.15 19.84
N LEU A 47 -9.24 -9.23 18.51
CA LEU A 47 -9.40 -10.50 17.81
C LEU A 47 -8.16 -11.39 17.94
N SER A 48 -6.97 -10.81 18.08
CA SER A 48 -5.73 -11.57 18.27
C SER A 48 -5.72 -12.34 19.59
N LEU A 49 -6.49 -11.91 20.57
CA LEU A 49 -6.64 -12.59 21.86
C LEU A 49 -7.52 -13.86 21.75
N LEU A 50 -8.33 -13.96 20.69
CA LEU A 50 -9.20 -15.12 20.42
C LEU A 50 -8.47 -16.26 19.70
N GLY A 51 -7.19 -16.08 19.38
CA GLY A 51 -6.34 -17.08 18.76
C GLY A 51 -5.88 -16.73 17.34
N ILE A 52 -4.95 -17.55 16.82
CA ILE A 52 -4.29 -17.30 15.55
C ILE A 52 -5.26 -17.23 14.38
N ALA A 53 -6.28 -18.12 14.34
CA ALA A 53 -7.26 -18.14 13.25
C ALA A 53 -8.08 -16.84 13.21
N ALA A 54 -8.51 -16.32 14.35
CA ALA A 54 -9.26 -15.06 14.44
C ALA A 54 -8.38 -13.87 14.05
N ALA A 55 -7.10 -13.87 14.44
CA ALA A 55 -6.13 -12.84 14.05
C ALA A 55 -5.88 -12.84 12.53
N MET A 56 -5.76 -14.00 11.90
CA MET A 56 -5.60 -14.14 10.44
C MET A 56 -6.84 -13.65 9.69
N LEU A 57 -8.04 -14.00 10.15
CA LEU A 57 -9.29 -13.51 9.56
C LEU A 57 -9.39 -11.98 9.69
N GLY A 58 -9.12 -11.43 10.87
CA GLY A 58 -9.13 -9.99 11.10
C GLY A 58 -8.15 -9.24 10.19
N SER A 59 -6.93 -9.73 10.06
CA SER A 59 -5.92 -9.12 9.17
C SER A 59 -6.30 -9.20 7.69
N SER A 60 -6.93 -10.30 7.27
CA SER A 60 -7.42 -10.46 5.89
C SER A 60 -8.56 -9.49 5.59
N VAL A 61 -9.54 -9.38 6.49
CA VAL A 61 -10.65 -8.42 6.37
C VAL A 61 -10.14 -6.99 6.32
N LEU A 62 -9.19 -6.64 7.21
CA LEU A 62 -8.58 -5.31 7.23
C LEU A 62 -7.83 -5.00 5.93
N SER A 63 -7.12 -5.97 5.38
CA SER A 63 -6.39 -5.81 4.11
C SER A 63 -7.35 -5.61 2.93
N MET A 64 -8.44 -6.37 2.87
CA MET A 64 -9.49 -6.20 1.86
C MET A 64 -10.18 -4.84 1.99
N ALA A 65 -10.52 -4.42 3.20
CA ALA A 65 -11.12 -3.11 3.47
C ALA A 65 -10.17 -1.97 3.06
N TYR A 66 -8.86 -2.13 3.28
CA TYR A 66 -7.85 -1.16 2.86
C TYR A 66 -7.78 -1.04 1.33
N LEU A 67 -7.75 -2.17 0.62
CA LEU A 67 -7.75 -2.16 -0.86
C LEU A 67 -9.01 -1.52 -1.42
N ALA A 68 -10.18 -1.87 -0.88
CA ALA A 68 -11.45 -1.26 -1.27
C ALA A 68 -11.47 0.25 -0.97
N GLY A 69 -11.00 0.65 0.21
CA GLY A 69 -10.86 2.06 0.61
C GLY A 69 -9.91 2.83 -0.31
N PHE A 70 -8.79 2.23 -0.69
CA PHE A 70 -7.85 2.81 -1.65
C PHE A 70 -8.52 3.08 -2.99
N LEU A 71 -9.17 2.06 -3.57
CA LEU A 71 -9.87 2.20 -4.86
C LEU A 71 -10.98 3.25 -4.78
N PHE A 72 -11.77 3.23 -3.70
CA PHE A 72 -12.83 4.20 -3.47
C PHE A 72 -12.29 5.63 -3.35
N THR A 73 -11.24 5.85 -2.57
CA THR A 73 -10.62 7.16 -2.38
C THR A 73 -10.15 7.75 -3.71
N PHE A 74 -9.49 6.95 -4.54
CA PHE A 74 -9.04 7.42 -5.85
C PHE A 74 -10.21 7.71 -6.79
N THR A 75 -11.29 6.94 -6.77
CA THR A 75 -12.49 7.26 -7.57
C THR A 75 -13.16 8.54 -7.12
N GLN A 76 -13.14 8.86 -5.83
CA GLN A 76 -13.67 10.13 -5.30
C GLN A 76 -12.79 11.32 -5.66
N ILE A 77 -11.47 11.21 -5.50
CA ILE A 77 -10.52 12.29 -5.84
C ILE A 77 -10.60 12.63 -7.33
N TYR A 78 -10.76 11.62 -8.18
CA TYR A 78 -10.85 11.78 -9.63
C TYR A 78 -12.30 11.69 -10.16
N SER A 79 -13.28 12.10 -9.36
CA SER A 79 -14.72 11.98 -9.68
C SER A 79 -15.15 12.70 -10.96
N THR A 80 -14.36 13.69 -11.43
CA THR A 80 -14.58 14.37 -12.72
C THR A 80 -14.21 13.51 -13.94
N ARG A 81 -13.58 12.36 -13.73
CA ARG A 81 -13.18 11.41 -14.76
C ARG A 81 -14.07 10.17 -14.74
N SER A 82 -14.12 9.45 -15.86
CA SER A 82 -14.83 8.18 -15.88
C SER A 82 -14.21 7.19 -14.90
N PRO A 83 -15.00 6.40 -14.14
CA PRO A 83 -14.50 5.54 -13.07
C PRO A 83 -13.62 4.39 -13.59
N VAL A 84 -13.89 3.89 -14.78
CA VAL A 84 -13.17 2.73 -15.33
C VAL A 84 -11.66 2.97 -15.49
N PRO A 85 -11.18 4.04 -16.17
CA PRO A 85 -9.75 4.28 -16.27
C PRO A 85 -9.10 4.65 -14.93
N VAL A 86 -9.84 5.25 -13.99
CA VAL A 86 -9.33 5.52 -12.64
C VAL A 86 -9.11 4.22 -11.89
N LEU A 87 -10.07 3.30 -11.92
CA LEU A 87 -9.94 1.97 -11.31
C LEU A 87 -8.79 1.16 -11.93
N ALA A 88 -8.67 1.15 -13.27
CA ALA A 88 -7.59 0.45 -13.96
C ALA A 88 -6.21 1.00 -13.54
N ARG A 89 -6.05 2.32 -13.43
CA ARG A 89 -4.80 2.95 -13.00
C ARG A 89 -4.52 2.72 -11.52
N SER A 90 -5.56 2.70 -10.68
CA SER A 90 -5.42 2.36 -9.26
C SER A 90 -4.96 0.92 -9.07
N ALA A 91 -5.51 -0.03 -9.83
CA ALA A 91 -5.06 -1.42 -9.83
C ALA A 91 -3.60 -1.54 -10.34
N LEU A 92 -3.24 -0.78 -11.38
CA LEU A 92 -1.87 -0.72 -11.87
C LEU A 92 -0.90 -0.13 -10.81
N ALA A 93 -1.32 0.88 -10.05
CA ALA A 93 -0.53 1.43 -8.94
C ALA A 93 -0.23 0.38 -7.87
N ILE A 94 -1.22 -0.43 -7.52
CA ILE A 94 -1.07 -1.55 -6.57
C ILE A 94 -0.08 -2.59 -7.13
N ALA A 95 -0.25 -3.00 -8.38
CA ALA A 95 0.65 -3.97 -9.02
C ALA A 95 2.09 -3.45 -9.08
N LEU A 96 2.27 -2.19 -9.42
CA LEU A 96 3.57 -1.53 -9.51
C LEU A 96 4.23 -1.42 -8.12
N PHE A 97 3.46 -1.10 -7.07
CA PHE A 97 3.94 -1.10 -5.70
C PHE A 97 4.47 -2.47 -5.28
N PHE A 98 3.72 -3.55 -5.50
CA PHE A 98 4.17 -4.90 -5.17
C PHE A 98 5.40 -5.31 -5.98
N SER A 99 5.47 -4.94 -7.25
CA SER A 99 6.66 -5.20 -8.09
C SER A 99 7.90 -4.48 -7.53
N MET A 100 7.78 -3.22 -7.16
CA MET A 100 8.87 -2.45 -6.56
C MET A 100 9.27 -3.03 -5.19
N LEU A 101 8.31 -3.45 -4.37
CA LEU A 101 8.57 -4.08 -3.09
C LEU A 101 9.34 -5.40 -3.26
N MET A 102 8.98 -6.21 -4.24
CA MET A 102 9.71 -7.44 -4.58
C MET A 102 11.15 -7.16 -5.00
N VAL A 103 11.38 -6.14 -5.83
CA VAL A 103 12.74 -5.74 -6.23
C VAL A 103 13.56 -5.30 -5.02
N VAL A 104 13.00 -4.46 -4.15
CA VAL A 104 13.68 -4.00 -2.92
C VAL A 104 14.00 -5.20 -2.01
N ALA A 105 13.08 -6.13 -1.84
CA ALA A 105 13.28 -7.33 -1.02
C ALA A 105 14.38 -8.23 -1.59
N LEU A 106 14.41 -8.44 -2.91
CA LEU A 106 15.46 -9.23 -3.57
C LEU A 106 16.83 -8.58 -3.45
N LEU A 107 16.93 -7.26 -3.66
CA LEU A 107 18.18 -6.52 -3.50
C LEU A 107 18.67 -6.58 -2.05
N GLY A 108 17.78 -6.43 -1.08
CA GLY A 108 18.09 -6.58 0.35
C GLY A 108 18.61 -7.98 0.69
N ALA A 109 17.95 -9.02 0.18
CA ALA A 109 18.37 -10.40 0.37
C ALA A 109 19.75 -10.69 -0.26
N MET A 110 19.99 -10.18 -1.47
CA MET A 110 21.30 -10.31 -2.14
C MET A 110 22.42 -9.59 -1.36
N LEU A 111 22.13 -8.40 -0.83
CA LEU A 111 23.08 -7.65 -0.02
C LEU A 111 23.43 -8.40 1.27
N LEU A 112 22.43 -8.89 1.99
CA LEU A 112 22.63 -9.68 3.22
C LEU A 112 23.40 -10.96 2.94
N TYR A 113 23.11 -11.63 1.84
CA TYR A 113 23.85 -12.82 1.43
C TYR A 113 25.34 -12.52 1.17
N ARG A 114 25.64 -11.43 0.46
CA ARG A 114 27.02 -11.00 0.23
C ARG A 114 27.73 -10.64 1.55
N LEU A 115 27.08 -9.92 2.44
CA LEU A 115 27.66 -9.56 3.75
C LEU A 115 27.96 -10.81 4.61
N LYS A 116 27.08 -11.83 4.55
CA LYS A 116 27.28 -13.08 5.29
C LYS A 116 28.41 -13.94 4.71
N VAL A 117 28.70 -13.84 3.41
CA VAL A 117 29.83 -14.54 2.75
C VAL A 117 31.16 -13.85 3.04
N ILE A 118 31.17 -12.55 3.41
CA ILE A 118 32.37 -11.78 3.71
C ILE A 118 32.79 -11.94 5.19
N GLN A 119 31.89 -12.42 6.07
CA GLN A 119 32.24 -12.76 7.45
C GLN A 119 32.44 -14.29 7.55
N PRO A 120 33.70 -14.80 7.54
CA PRO A 120 33.99 -16.20 7.78
C PRO A 120 33.71 -16.60 9.24
#